data_f2c1ff517c5b0209e534db4046ea6af7
#
_entry.id   f2c1ff517c5b0209e534db4046ea6af7
#
_cell.length_a   1.000
_cell.length_b   1.000
_cell.length_c   1.000
_cell.angle_alpha   90.00
_cell.angle_beta   90.00
_cell.angle_gamma   90.00
#
_symmetry.space_group_name_H-M   'P 1'
#
loop_
_entity.id
_entity.type
_entity.pdbx_description
1 polymer ?
#
loop_
_entity_poly.entity_id
_entity_poly.type
_entity_poly.pdbx_seq_one_letter_code
_entity_poly.pdbx_strand_id
1 'polypeptide(L)'
;GSEMCIRDRRMSDYKATLNLPQTDFPMKANLAQREPERLKAWAEMDLYGQMREAAKGKPTFILHDGPPYANGELHVGHAINKILKDIIIKSKTLSGFDAPYVPGWDCHGLPIELNVEKKVGKPGHKVSASEFRQKCREYAAKQVNNQQLAKQHLKYTPLQSNA
;
A
#
# COMPACT_ATOMS: atom_id res chain seq x y z
N GLY A 1 -34.99 51.83 -18.52
CA GLY A 1 -34.20 50.63 -18.35
C GLY A 1 -33.95 50.02 -19.70
N SER A 2 -32.75 50.19 -20.26
CA SER A 2 -32.34 49.54 -21.51
C SER A 2 -31.87 48.15 -21.17
N GLU A 3 -32.71 47.17 -21.47
CA GLU A 3 -32.25 45.79 -21.58
C GLU A 3 -31.28 45.70 -22.78
N MET A 4 -30.02 45.71 -22.49
CA MET A 4 -28.99 45.50 -23.49
C MET A 4 -28.99 44.00 -23.81
N CYS A 5 -29.72 43.65 -24.88
CA CYS A 5 -29.76 42.31 -25.45
C CYS A 5 -28.36 41.89 -25.82
N ILE A 6 -27.78 40.96 -25.04
CA ILE A 6 -26.62 40.18 -25.40
C ILE A 6 -27.04 39.05 -26.37
N ARG A 7 -27.92 39.39 -27.32
CA ARG A 7 -28.30 38.53 -28.44
C ARG A 7 -27.46 38.95 -29.64
N ASP A 8 -26.72 38.02 -30.15
CA ASP A 8 -25.91 38.06 -31.39
C ASP A 8 -24.44 38.39 -31.30
N ARG A 9 -23.76 38.04 -30.22
CA ARG A 9 -22.37 37.65 -30.43
C ARG A 9 -22.42 36.22 -30.93
N ARG A 10 -22.30 36.03 -32.26
CA ARG A 10 -21.84 34.74 -32.82
C ARG A 10 -20.60 34.41 -32.02
N MET A 11 -20.71 33.45 -31.13
CA MET A 11 -19.53 32.95 -30.40
C MET A 11 -18.64 32.34 -31.49
N SER A 12 -17.60 33.09 -31.86
CA SER A 12 -16.59 32.57 -32.75
C SER A 12 -16.07 31.28 -32.14
N ASP A 13 -16.12 30.20 -32.91
CA ASP A 13 -15.59 28.92 -32.46
C ASP A 13 -14.06 29.04 -32.42
N TYR A 14 -13.55 29.39 -31.25
CA TYR A 14 -12.11 29.49 -31.01
C TYR A 14 -11.44 28.11 -30.85
N LYS A 15 -12.16 27.04 -31.05
CA LYS A 15 -11.64 25.69 -30.88
C LYS A 15 -10.43 25.40 -31.78
N ALA A 16 -10.45 25.94 -33.00
CA ALA A 16 -9.35 25.80 -33.94
C ALA A 16 -8.12 26.65 -33.59
N THR A 17 -8.26 27.65 -32.69
CA THR A 17 -7.13 28.49 -32.27
C THR A 17 -6.47 28.01 -30.97
N LEU A 18 -6.97 26.94 -30.37
CA LEU A 18 -6.40 26.38 -29.14
C LEU A 18 -5.17 25.56 -29.48
N ASN A 19 -4.02 25.98 -29.00
CA ASN A 19 -2.77 25.23 -29.09
C ASN A 19 -2.75 24.15 -27.98
N LEU A 20 -3.58 23.13 -28.12
CA LEU A 20 -3.57 21.99 -27.22
C LEU A 20 -2.45 21.03 -27.63
N PRO A 21 -1.67 20.50 -26.68
CA PRO A 21 -0.66 19.52 -26.98
C PRO A 21 -1.32 18.26 -27.59
N GLN A 22 -0.78 17.80 -28.71
CA GLN A 22 -1.13 16.50 -29.27
C GLN A 22 -0.22 15.45 -28.62
N THR A 23 -0.80 14.52 -27.90
CA THR A 23 -0.06 13.48 -27.19
C THR A 23 -0.90 12.21 -27.08
N ASP A 24 -0.25 11.06 -27.19
CA ASP A 24 -0.86 9.77 -26.93
C ASP A 24 -1.02 9.50 -25.42
N PHE A 25 -0.53 10.42 -24.58
CA PHE A 25 -0.71 10.30 -23.14
C PHE A 25 -2.20 10.50 -22.77
N PRO A 26 -2.84 9.52 -22.14
CA PRO A 26 -4.26 9.57 -21.87
C PRO A 26 -4.60 10.66 -20.84
N MET A 27 -5.56 11.51 -21.17
CA MET A 27 -6.05 12.58 -20.27
C MET A 27 -6.68 12.03 -18.98
N LYS A 28 -7.27 10.84 -19.05
CA LYS A 28 -7.82 10.13 -17.89
C LYS A 28 -6.83 9.07 -17.43
N ALA A 29 -6.45 9.12 -16.16
CA ALA A 29 -5.51 8.16 -15.57
C ALA A 29 -6.09 6.73 -15.54
N ASN A 30 -7.43 6.59 -15.39
CA ASN A 30 -8.14 5.31 -15.26
C ASN A 30 -7.46 4.33 -14.28
N LEU A 31 -7.10 4.83 -13.11
CA LEU A 31 -6.23 4.13 -12.15
C LEU A 31 -6.80 2.79 -11.69
N ALA A 32 -8.13 2.72 -11.49
CA ALA A 32 -8.80 1.51 -11.02
C ALA A 32 -8.54 0.28 -11.92
N GLN A 33 -8.35 0.50 -13.22
CA GLN A 33 -8.04 -0.56 -14.19
C GLN A 33 -6.55 -0.72 -14.42
N ARG A 34 -5.83 0.38 -14.63
CA ARG A 34 -4.41 0.36 -15.00
C ARG A 34 -3.46 -0.07 -13.87
N GLU A 35 -3.81 0.21 -12.62
CA GLU A 35 -2.90 -0.12 -11.52
C GLU A 35 -2.83 -1.62 -11.21
N PRO A 36 -3.94 -2.40 -11.22
CA PRO A 36 -3.86 -3.86 -11.12
C PRO A 36 -3.01 -4.49 -12.23
N GLU A 37 -3.17 -4.02 -13.48
CA GLU A 37 -2.37 -4.50 -14.61
C GLU A 37 -0.89 -4.18 -14.42
N ARG A 38 -0.58 -2.99 -13.92
CA ARG A 38 0.80 -2.58 -13.64
C ARG A 38 1.42 -3.40 -12.50
N LEU A 39 0.68 -3.69 -11.45
CA LEU A 39 1.16 -4.55 -10.36
C LEU A 39 1.48 -5.96 -10.87
N LYS A 40 0.62 -6.50 -11.72
CA LYS A 40 0.84 -7.79 -12.36
C LYS A 40 2.12 -7.78 -13.21
N ALA A 41 2.28 -6.79 -14.08
CA ALA A 41 3.48 -6.65 -14.90
C ALA A 41 4.76 -6.50 -14.05
N TRP A 42 4.72 -5.76 -12.95
CA TRP A 42 5.85 -5.64 -12.03
C TRP A 42 6.21 -6.95 -11.33
N ALA A 43 5.20 -7.75 -11.00
CA ALA A 43 5.43 -9.07 -10.42
C ALA A 43 6.03 -10.04 -11.44
N GLU A 44 5.53 -10.04 -12.68
CA GLU A 44 6.02 -10.91 -13.76
C GLU A 44 7.48 -10.61 -14.15
N MET A 45 7.88 -9.35 -14.10
CA MET A 45 9.28 -8.96 -14.39
C MET A 45 10.21 -9.01 -13.17
N ASP A 46 9.72 -9.38 -11.99
CA ASP A 46 10.47 -9.28 -10.73
C ASP A 46 11.14 -7.91 -10.53
N LEU A 47 10.34 -6.84 -10.67
CA LEU A 47 10.85 -5.47 -10.61
C LEU A 47 11.62 -5.21 -9.31
N TYR A 48 11.14 -5.70 -8.17
CA TYR A 48 11.81 -5.48 -6.89
C TYR A 48 13.18 -6.17 -6.83
N GLY A 49 13.29 -7.41 -7.30
CA GLY A 49 14.55 -8.12 -7.41
C GLY A 49 15.55 -7.35 -8.28
N GLN A 50 15.13 -6.85 -9.44
CA GLN A 50 15.97 -6.03 -10.31
C GLN A 50 16.42 -4.72 -9.62
N MET A 51 15.54 -4.06 -8.88
CA MET A 51 15.89 -2.87 -8.09
C MET A 51 16.92 -3.20 -7.01
N ARG A 52 16.81 -4.34 -6.34
CA ARG A 52 17.77 -4.79 -5.31
C ARG A 52 19.15 -5.07 -5.94
N GLU A 53 19.20 -5.72 -7.09
CA GLU A 53 20.45 -5.95 -7.83
C GLU A 53 21.11 -4.63 -8.27
N ALA A 54 20.33 -3.70 -8.83
CA ALA A 54 20.82 -2.39 -9.25
C ALA A 54 21.26 -1.49 -8.08
N ALA A 55 20.87 -1.81 -6.85
CA ALA A 55 21.24 -1.07 -5.65
C ALA A 55 22.53 -1.59 -4.99
N LYS A 56 23.06 -2.73 -5.41
CA LYS A 56 24.29 -3.31 -4.83
C LYS A 56 25.45 -2.32 -4.90
N GLY A 57 26.15 -2.18 -3.79
CA GLY A 57 27.31 -1.29 -3.68
C GLY A 57 27.00 0.19 -3.47
N LYS A 58 25.72 0.58 -3.46
CA LYS A 58 25.30 1.94 -3.12
C LYS A 58 25.28 2.16 -1.59
N PRO A 59 25.37 3.42 -1.13
CA PRO A 59 25.22 3.72 0.30
C PRO A 59 23.87 3.22 0.84
N THR A 60 23.87 2.55 1.96
CA THR A 60 22.67 1.96 2.56
C THR A 60 21.85 3.01 3.31
N PHE A 61 20.54 3.01 3.12
CA PHE A 61 19.58 3.76 3.92
C PHE A 61 18.53 2.80 4.49
N ILE A 62 18.48 2.67 5.80
CA ILE A 62 17.52 1.79 6.47
C ILE A 62 16.48 2.62 7.19
N LEU A 63 15.22 2.42 6.80
CA LEU A 63 14.05 2.96 7.49
C LEU A 63 13.52 1.91 8.47
N HIS A 64 13.58 2.22 9.77
CA HIS A 64 12.93 1.39 10.78
C HIS A 64 11.41 1.49 10.65
N ASP A 65 10.76 0.35 10.45
CA ASP A 65 9.30 0.26 10.45
C ASP A 65 8.79 -0.12 11.84
N GLY A 66 7.90 0.70 12.42
CA GLY A 66 7.08 0.27 13.55
C GLY A 66 6.00 -0.69 13.02
N PRO A 67 6.06 -1.99 13.35
CA PRO A 67 5.12 -2.95 12.78
C PRO A 67 3.72 -2.77 13.38
N PRO A 68 2.65 -2.84 12.57
CA PRO A 68 1.30 -2.86 13.09
C PRO A 68 1.01 -4.18 13.82
N TYR A 69 0.09 -4.16 14.75
CA TYR A 69 -0.45 -5.38 15.34
C TYR A 69 -1.16 -6.23 14.29
N ALA A 70 -0.93 -7.54 14.34
CA ALA A 70 -1.66 -8.53 13.55
C ALA A 70 -3.06 -8.76 14.16
N ASN A 71 -3.86 -7.69 14.23
CA ASN A 71 -5.16 -7.67 14.88
C ASN A 71 -6.09 -6.65 14.24
N GLY A 72 -7.19 -7.13 13.65
CA GLY A 72 -8.20 -6.30 13.01
C GLY A 72 -7.81 -5.78 11.62
N GLU A 73 -8.68 -4.92 11.10
CA GLU A 73 -8.55 -4.35 9.75
C GLU A 73 -7.64 -3.11 9.75
N LEU A 74 -7.11 -2.81 8.57
CA LEU A 74 -6.36 -1.59 8.35
C LEU A 74 -7.29 -0.38 8.33
N HIS A 75 -6.88 0.70 8.96
CA HIS A 75 -7.58 1.98 8.95
C HIS A 75 -6.73 3.08 8.31
N VAL A 76 -7.32 4.26 8.11
CA VAL A 76 -6.67 5.38 7.43
C VAL A 76 -5.31 5.77 8.04
N GLY A 77 -5.16 5.65 9.37
CA GLY A 77 -3.87 5.91 10.04
C GLY A 77 -2.77 4.95 9.58
N HIS A 78 -3.09 3.67 9.39
CA HIS A 78 -2.14 2.72 8.80
C HIS A 78 -1.79 3.10 7.36
N ALA A 79 -2.79 3.50 6.56
CA ALA A 79 -2.57 3.92 5.18
C ALA A 79 -1.62 5.11 5.10
N ILE A 80 -1.88 6.18 5.85
CA ILE A 80 -1.02 7.38 5.90
C ILE A 80 0.42 7.01 6.30
N ASN A 81 0.57 6.24 7.39
CA ASN A 81 1.88 5.82 7.87
C ASN A 81 2.67 5.07 6.78
N LYS A 82 2.02 4.12 6.12
CA LYS A 82 2.67 3.32 5.07
C LYS A 82 2.98 4.15 3.82
N ILE A 83 2.08 5.02 3.39
CA ILE A 83 2.30 5.90 2.24
C ILE A 83 3.52 6.82 2.48
N LEU A 84 3.63 7.41 3.66
CA LEU A 84 4.79 8.25 4.00
C LEU A 84 6.10 7.47 3.95
N LYS A 85 6.12 6.25 4.49
CA LYS A 85 7.30 5.36 4.43
C LYS A 85 7.67 4.99 2.99
N ASP A 86 6.70 4.69 2.16
CA ASP A 86 6.92 4.40 0.74
C ASP A 86 7.53 5.61 0.01
N ILE A 87 7.00 6.79 0.22
CA ILE A 87 7.54 8.02 -0.36
C ILE A 87 9.01 8.20 0.05
N ILE A 88 9.34 8.01 1.33
CA ILE A 88 10.72 8.12 1.82
C ILE A 88 11.63 7.09 1.14
N ILE A 89 11.24 5.83 1.12
CA ILE A 89 12.03 4.75 0.52
C ILE A 89 12.24 4.98 -0.98
N LYS A 90 11.19 5.32 -1.71
CA LYS A 90 11.28 5.62 -3.15
C LYS A 90 12.17 6.84 -3.41
N SER A 91 12.01 7.90 -2.63
CA SER A 91 12.84 9.10 -2.74
C SER A 91 14.32 8.76 -2.51
N LYS A 92 14.64 7.98 -1.49
CA LYS A 92 16.02 7.56 -1.22
C LYS A 92 16.59 6.65 -2.31
N THR A 93 15.80 5.71 -2.80
CA THR A 93 16.19 4.85 -3.93
C THR A 93 16.50 5.68 -5.17
N LEU A 94 15.65 6.64 -5.52
CA LEU A 94 15.85 7.55 -6.66
C LEU A 94 17.06 8.49 -6.45
N SER A 95 17.39 8.81 -5.20
CA SER A 95 18.58 9.59 -4.83
C SER A 95 19.87 8.76 -4.83
N GLY A 96 19.85 7.51 -5.25
CA GLY A 96 21.05 6.68 -5.39
C GLY A 96 21.42 5.86 -4.17
N PHE A 97 20.52 5.71 -3.19
CA PHE A 97 20.76 4.85 -2.03
C PHE A 97 20.26 3.43 -2.26
N ASP A 98 20.86 2.48 -1.58
CA ASP A 98 20.30 1.17 -1.34
C ASP A 98 19.32 1.27 -0.16
N ALA A 99 18.04 1.41 -0.46
CA ALA A 99 16.96 1.62 0.51
C ALA A 99 15.98 0.44 0.54
N PRO A 100 16.32 -0.69 1.19
CA PRO A 100 15.41 -1.81 1.34
C PRO A 100 14.25 -1.45 2.27
N TYR A 101 13.06 -1.97 1.95
CA TYR A 101 11.92 -1.87 2.86
C TYR A 101 11.42 -3.27 3.20
N VAL A 102 11.51 -3.62 4.49
CA VAL A 102 11.06 -4.91 5.00
C VAL A 102 9.88 -4.67 5.94
N PRO A 103 8.63 -4.85 5.48
CA PRO A 103 7.46 -4.74 6.34
C PRO A 103 7.40 -5.90 7.33
N GLY A 104 6.88 -5.60 8.53
CA GLY A 104 6.66 -6.59 9.57
C GLY A 104 5.29 -6.46 10.21
N TRP A 105 5.02 -7.35 11.15
CA TRP A 105 3.84 -7.34 12.00
C TRP A 105 4.21 -7.70 13.44
N ASP A 106 3.54 -7.06 14.38
CA ASP A 106 3.57 -7.49 15.78
C ASP A 106 2.51 -8.59 15.96
N CYS A 107 2.97 -9.82 16.17
CA CYS A 107 2.15 -11.03 16.14
C CYS A 107 1.85 -11.59 17.53
N HIS A 108 2.07 -10.84 18.60
CA HIS A 108 1.86 -11.29 19.98
C HIS A 108 1.29 -10.18 20.86
N GLY A 109 1.04 -10.51 22.11
CA GLY A 109 0.58 -9.58 23.13
C GLY A 109 -0.93 -9.57 23.35
N LEU A 110 -1.33 -8.77 24.31
CA LEU A 110 -2.70 -8.71 24.84
C LEU A 110 -3.81 -8.53 23.81
N PRO A 111 -3.68 -7.71 22.76
CA PRO A 111 -4.74 -7.56 21.76
C PRO A 111 -5.11 -8.87 21.05
N ILE A 112 -4.12 -9.72 20.78
CA ILE A 112 -4.32 -11.04 20.15
C ILE A 112 -4.89 -12.02 21.16
N GLU A 113 -4.30 -12.08 22.34
CA GLU A 113 -4.72 -13.00 23.42
C GLU A 113 -6.17 -12.77 23.84
N LEU A 114 -6.59 -11.52 24.02
CA LEU A 114 -7.98 -11.20 24.36
C LEU A 114 -8.98 -11.64 23.29
N ASN A 115 -8.62 -11.50 22.00
CA ASN A 115 -9.51 -11.94 20.94
C ASN A 115 -9.58 -13.47 20.82
N VAL A 116 -8.51 -14.18 21.13
CA VAL A 116 -8.51 -15.64 21.19
C VAL A 116 -9.23 -16.12 22.43
N GLU A 117 -9.01 -15.52 23.61
CA GLU A 117 -9.68 -15.87 24.86
C GLU A 117 -11.20 -15.76 24.74
N LYS A 118 -11.71 -14.70 24.08
CA LYS A 118 -13.17 -14.57 23.82
C LYS A 118 -13.75 -15.74 23.03
N LYS A 119 -12.94 -16.41 22.21
CA LYS A 119 -13.39 -17.51 21.34
C LYS A 119 -13.23 -18.88 21.99
N VAL A 120 -12.10 -19.11 22.67
CA VAL A 120 -11.74 -20.45 23.17
C VAL A 120 -11.77 -20.56 24.69
N GLY A 121 -11.86 -19.44 25.41
CA GLY A 121 -11.83 -19.37 26.86
C GLY A 121 -10.42 -19.21 27.44
N LYS A 122 -10.37 -19.03 28.76
CA LYS A 122 -9.11 -18.77 29.49
C LYS A 122 -8.18 -19.99 29.46
N PRO A 123 -6.86 -19.75 29.24
CA PRO A 123 -5.85 -20.79 29.35
C PRO A 123 -5.81 -21.33 30.79
N GLY A 124 -5.63 -22.64 30.93
CA GLY A 124 -5.61 -23.32 32.24
C GLY A 124 -6.99 -23.71 32.79
N HIS A 125 -8.10 -23.24 32.16
CA HIS A 125 -9.48 -23.64 32.53
C HIS A 125 -10.14 -24.46 31.42
N LYS A 126 -10.33 -23.89 30.23
CA LYS A 126 -11.01 -24.55 29.11
C LYS A 126 -10.04 -25.14 28.11
N VAL A 127 -8.86 -24.56 27.97
CA VAL A 127 -7.81 -24.98 27.04
C VAL A 127 -6.46 -24.99 27.74
N SER A 128 -5.57 -25.86 27.32
CA SER A 128 -4.20 -25.87 27.83
C SER A 128 -3.43 -24.62 27.39
N ALA A 129 -2.41 -24.24 28.16
CA ALA A 129 -1.56 -23.08 27.77
C ALA A 129 -0.85 -23.29 26.43
N SER A 130 -0.51 -24.52 26.08
CA SER A 130 0.10 -24.85 24.79
C SER A 130 -0.88 -24.65 23.64
N GLU A 131 -2.08 -25.17 23.79
CA GLU A 131 -3.16 -25.03 22.80
C GLU A 131 -3.57 -23.58 22.63
N PHE A 132 -3.69 -22.83 23.73
CA PHE A 132 -3.98 -21.40 23.67
C PHE A 132 -2.93 -20.63 22.85
N ARG A 133 -1.63 -20.87 23.10
CA ARG A 133 -0.56 -20.27 22.31
C ARG A 133 -0.64 -20.63 20.83
N GLN A 134 -1.01 -21.88 20.52
CA GLN A 134 -1.20 -22.30 19.13
C GLN A 134 -2.35 -21.55 18.47
N LYS A 135 -3.49 -21.36 19.17
CA LYS A 135 -4.62 -20.57 18.68
C LYS A 135 -4.25 -19.10 18.48
N CYS A 136 -3.40 -18.52 19.32
CA CYS A 136 -2.88 -17.17 19.12
C CYS A 136 -2.04 -17.08 17.84
N ARG A 137 -1.17 -18.05 17.56
CA ARG A 137 -0.38 -18.07 16.31
C ARG A 137 -1.27 -18.18 15.06
N GLU A 138 -2.25 -19.07 15.08
CA GLU A 138 -3.23 -19.24 14.00
C GLU A 138 -4.02 -17.96 13.75
N TYR A 139 -4.46 -17.31 14.81
CA TYR A 139 -5.16 -16.04 14.72
C TYR A 139 -4.27 -14.95 14.10
N ALA A 140 -3.04 -14.78 14.60
CA ALA A 140 -2.10 -13.79 14.10
C ALA A 140 -1.76 -14.03 12.62
N ALA A 141 -1.47 -15.27 12.23
CA ALA A 141 -1.20 -15.63 10.85
C ALA A 141 -2.36 -15.25 9.90
N LYS A 142 -3.60 -15.52 10.32
CA LYS A 142 -4.79 -15.10 9.57
C LYS A 142 -4.89 -13.58 9.43
N GLN A 143 -4.62 -12.83 10.51
CA GLN A 143 -4.66 -11.36 10.46
C GLN A 143 -3.56 -10.78 9.57
N VAL A 144 -2.34 -11.34 9.62
CA VAL A 144 -1.25 -10.97 8.72
C VAL A 144 -1.68 -11.12 7.26
N ASN A 145 -2.22 -12.28 6.90
CA ASN A 145 -2.69 -12.54 5.53
C ASN A 145 -3.78 -11.53 5.10
N ASN A 146 -4.76 -11.27 5.96
CA ASN A 146 -5.83 -10.31 5.67
C ASN A 146 -5.28 -8.90 5.47
N GLN A 147 -4.39 -8.46 6.35
CA GLN A 147 -3.76 -7.14 6.25
C GLN A 147 -2.82 -7.04 5.05
N GLN A 148 -2.14 -8.12 4.68
CA GLN A 148 -1.30 -8.17 3.49
C GLN A 148 -2.12 -7.99 2.22
N LEU A 149 -3.25 -8.70 2.10
CA LEU A 149 -4.20 -8.54 1.00
C LEU A 149 -4.75 -7.11 0.93
N ALA A 150 -5.15 -6.54 2.07
CA ALA A 150 -5.63 -5.16 2.14
C ALA A 150 -4.55 -4.16 1.72
N LYS A 151 -3.28 -4.37 2.08
CA LYS A 151 -2.15 -3.56 1.61
C LYS A 151 -1.95 -3.66 0.09
N GLN A 152 -2.11 -4.83 -0.50
CA GLN A 152 -2.07 -5.00 -1.96
C GLN A 152 -3.18 -4.19 -2.65
N HIS A 153 -4.39 -4.18 -2.09
CA HIS A 153 -5.49 -3.36 -2.59
C HIS A 153 -5.23 -1.85 -2.46
N LEU A 154 -4.50 -1.42 -1.43
CA LEU A 154 -4.06 -0.04 -1.30
C LEU A 154 -2.87 0.31 -2.21
N LYS A 155 -2.43 -0.65 -3.04
CA LYS A 155 -1.33 -0.51 -4.02
C LYS A 155 0.00 -0.08 -3.39
N TYR A 156 0.21 -0.57 -2.20
CA TYR A 156 1.14 -0.06 -1.23
C TYR A 156 2.27 -1.06 -0.90
N THR A 157 2.41 -2.10 -1.67
CA THR A 157 3.41 -3.11 -1.34
C THR A 157 4.59 -3.01 -2.28
N PRO A 158 5.79 -2.78 -1.78
CA PRO A 158 6.96 -3.28 -2.49
C PRO A 158 6.71 -4.76 -2.70
N LEU A 159 6.86 -5.20 -3.93
CA LEU A 159 6.80 -6.62 -4.28
C LEU A 159 7.71 -7.36 -3.33
N GLN A 160 7.13 -8.06 -2.37
CA GLN A 160 7.90 -8.94 -1.51
C GLN A 160 7.81 -10.35 -2.02
N SER A 161 8.98 -10.87 -2.31
CA SER A 161 9.24 -12.30 -2.27
C SER A 161 8.75 -12.86 -0.94
N ASN A 162 8.02 -13.95 -1.02
CA ASN A 162 7.67 -14.80 0.09
C ASN A 162 8.91 -15.09 0.95
N ALA A 163 8.94 -14.59 2.17
CA ALA A 163 9.80 -15.05 3.23
C ALA A 163 9.02 -16.00 4.12
#